data_34c50e364f942dd3871654076aeda3e5
#
_entry.id   34c50e364f942dd3871654076aeda3e5
#
_cell.length_a   1.000
_cell.length_b   1.000
_cell.length_c   1.000
_cell.angle_alpha   90.00
_cell.angle_beta   90.00
_cell.angle_gamma   90.00
#
_symmetry.space_group_name_H-M   'P 1'
#
loop_
_entity.id
_entity.type
_entity.pdbx_description
1 polymer ?
#
loop_
_entity_poly.entity_id
_entity_poly.type
_entity_poly.pdbx_seq_one_letter_code
_entity_poly.pdbx_strand_id
1 'polypeptide(L)'
;MVTLKDIAAEAGVSITTVSNVVHGRKRRVSPERVRKILEIIEREHYVPSMSARSLTKDHSHIIGVITHLTPQNTGSTMSDPFLSVFVDSIEKRTREEGYYLMVRSVEDAGELYVLTRSWKLSGLILTGLFQDDFFEATLKLGVPFVLIDSYVEHPDLRSVGLEDEKGGYLAARYLLERGHRRIAFASPSIRPGGVIDMRLRGYRRALEEFGVPFDPDRVFTQEITVEEGKKLGHLLSRREDITGITASADILAAGIMAGLGECGVSVPGDKSIVGFDDNYLAQLTIPGLTTIHQDAELKGTLATDMILRQLRQQPEPDPRVILPVRLVERGSVRSI
;
A
#
# COMPACT_ATOMS: atom_id res chain seq x y z
N MET A 1 7.13 -37.58 6.33
CA MET A 1 7.12 -36.41 7.25
C MET A 1 6.49 -36.89 8.56
N VAL A 2 7.20 -36.74 9.68
CA VAL A 2 6.73 -37.19 10.99
C VAL A 2 5.51 -36.36 11.40
N THR A 3 4.51 -37.01 12.00
CA THR A 3 3.24 -36.38 12.42
C THR A 3 3.12 -36.39 13.95
N LEU A 4 2.18 -35.58 14.49
CA LEU A 4 1.83 -35.66 15.93
C LEU A 4 1.43 -37.07 16.38
N LYS A 5 0.86 -37.87 15.47
CA LYS A 5 0.47 -39.27 15.73
C LYS A 5 1.67 -40.17 15.91
N ASP A 6 2.71 -39.98 15.09
CA ASP A 6 3.94 -40.77 15.18
C ASP A 6 4.72 -40.46 16.46
N ILE A 7 4.83 -39.17 16.81
CA ILE A 7 5.42 -38.73 18.08
C ILE A 7 4.65 -39.28 19.29
N ALA A 8 3.30 -39.28 19.22
CA ALA A 8 2.46 -39.80 20.29
C ALA A 8 2.66 -41.30 20.49
N ALA A 9 2.73 -42.06 19.39
CA ALA A 9 2.97 -43.50 19.41
C ALA A 9 4.35 -43.82 20.04
N GLU A 10 5.41 -43.12 19.64
CA GLU A 10 6.75 -43.32 20.16
C GLU A 10 6.92 -42.89 21.64
N ALA A 11 6.29 -41.78 22.01
CA ALA A 11 6.30 -41.28 23.38
C ALA A 11 5.43 -42.13 24.33
N GLY A 12 4.54 -42.97 23.81
CA GLY A 12 3.56 -43.75 24.60
C GLY A 12 2.49 -42.88 25.25
N VAL A 13 2.04 -41.83 24.54
CA VAL A 13 1.04 -40.89 25.08
C VAL A 13 -0.04 -40.61 24.01
N SER A 14 -1.10 -39.89 24.40
CA SER A 14 -2.13 -39.48 23.48
C SER A 14 -1.64 -38.34 22.56
N ILE A 15 -2.20 -38.22 21.34
CA ILE A 15 -1.96 -37.09 20.43
C ILE A 15 -2.25 -35.76 21.12
N THR A 16 -3.29 -35.70 21.95
CA THR A 16 -3.64 -34.52 22.75
C THR A 16 -2.53 -34.14 23.73
N THR A 17 -1.82 -35.10 24.31
CA THR A 17 -0.69 -34.87 25.23
C THR A 17 0.46 -34.24 24.47
N VAL A 18 0.83 -34.79 23.29
CA VAL A 18 1.88 -34.20 22.42
C VAL A 18 1.48 -32.80 21.99
N SER A 19 0.26 -32.60 21.52
CA SER A 19 -0.27 -31.30 21.14
C SER A 19 -0.18 -30.26 22.27
N ASN A 20 -0.48 -30.67 23.51
CA ASN A 20 -0.36 -29.77 24.68
C ASN A 20 1.10 -29.37 24.94
N VAL A 21 2.07 -30.28 24.79
CA VAL A 21 3.51 -29.99 24.96
C VAL A 21 3.98 -29.04 23.86
N VAL A 22 3.65 -29.33 22.60
CA VAL A 22 3.99 -28.51 21.43
C VAL A 22 3.46 -27.07 21.56
N HIS A 23 2.26 -26.90 22.15
CA HIS A 23 1.62 -25.60 22.36
C HIS A 23 1.92 -24.96 23.74
N GLY A 24 2.91 -25.46 24.47
CA GLY A 24 3.33 -24.88 25.75
C GLY A 24 2.39 -25.12 26.93
N ARG A 25 1.31 -25.89 26.75
CA ARG A 25 0.32 -26.20 27.80
C ARG A 25 0.83 -27.33 28.71
N LYS A 26 2.01 -27.16 29.31
CA LYS A 26 2.75 -28.20 30.02
C LYS A 26 2.16 -28.57 31.40
N ARG A 27 1.27 -27.74 32.00
CA ARG A 27 0.75 -27.92 33.36
C ARG A 27 -0.01 -29.22 33.62
N ARG A 28 -0.48 -29.92 32.58
CA ARG A 28 -1.24 -31.19 32.67
C ARG A 28 -0.44 -32.41 32.22
N VAL A 29 0.89 -32.26 32.02
CA VAL A 29 1.77 -33.34 31.57
C VAL A 29 2.95 -33.44 32.52
N SER A 30 3.31 -34.68 32.97
CA SER A 30 4.45 -34.85 33.85
C SER A 30 5.76 -34.35 33.22
N PRO A 31 6.70 -33.80 34.03
CA PRO A 31 7.98 -33.29 33.51
C PRO A 31 8.76 -34.31 32.71
N GLU A 32 8.73 -35.58 33.09
CA GLU A 32 9.37 -36.67 32.39
C GLU A 32 8.79 -36.89 30.98
N ARG A 33 7.46 -36.90 30.85
CA ARG A 33 6.78 -37.01 29.55
C ARG A 33 7.03 -35.78 28.67
N VAL A 34 7.08 -34.61 29.26
CA VAL A 34 7.41 -33.36 28.51
C VAL A 34 8.80 -33.47 27.92
N ARG A 35 9.83 -33.91 28.71
CA ARG A 35 11.18 -34.08 28.26
C ARG A 35 11.28 -35.09 27.11
N LYS A 36 10.68 -36.28 27.28
CA LYS A 36 10.66 -37.34 26.25
C LYS A 36 10.04 -36.84 24.93
N ILE A 37 8.91 -36.13 25.00
CA ILE A 37 8.25 -35.58 23.80
C ILE A 37 9.13 -34.54 23.11
N LEU A 38 9.81 -33.66 23.86
CA LEU A 38 10.69 -32.64 23.28
C LEU A 38 11.94 -33.27 22.63
N GLU A 39 12.53 -34.31 23.23
CA GLU A 39 13.64 -35.07 22.66
C GLU A 39 13.24 -35.72 21.31
N ILE A 40 12.05 -36.31 21.22
CA ILE A 40 11.54 -36.88 19.97
C ILE A 40 11.33 -35.80 18.92
N ILE A 41 10.70 -34.66 19.29
CA ILE A 41 10.47 -33.52 18.40
C ILE A 41 11.79 -33.01 17.82
N GLU A 42 12.82 -32.85 18.65
CA GLU A 42 14.13 -32.36 18.24
C GLU A 42 14.84 -33.36 17.32
N ARG A 43 14.88 -34.65 17.70
CA ARG A 43 15.52 -35.72 16.91
C ARG A 43 14.85 -35.88 15.54
N GLU A 44 13.55 -35.86 15.50
CA GLU A 44 12.76 -36.02 14.25
C GLU A 44 12.60 -34.72 13.45
N HIS A 45 13.20 -33.62 13.92
CA HIS A 45 13.05 -32.28 13.33
C HIS A 45 11.60 -31.92 13.04
N TYR A 46 10.69 -32.31 13.96
CA TYR A 46 9.28 -32.08 13.78
C TYR A 46 8.94 -30.58 13.92
N VAL A 47 8.39 -30.01 12.85
CA VAL A 47 7.84 -28.66 12.87
C VAL A 47 6.32 -28.76 12.77
N PRO A 48 5.56 -28.16 13.72
CA PRO A 48 4.12 -28.14 13.63
C PRO A 48 3.64 -27.45 12.35
N SER A 49 2.84 -28.14 11.53
CA SER A 49 2.31 -27.53 10.31
C SER A 49 1.33 -26.39 10.64
N MET A 50 1.38 -25.31 9.89
CA MET A 50 0.44 -24.18 10.04
C MET A 50 -1.00 -24.61 9.78
N SER A 51 -1.24 -25.54 8.86
CA SER A 51 -2.56 -26.12 8.59
C SER A 51 -3.10 -26.89 9.81
N ALA A 52 -2.25 -27.61 10.56
CA ALA A 52 -2.66 -28.26 11.79
C ALA A 52 -2.97 -27.26 12.92
N ARG A 53 -2.25 -26.13 12.96
CA ARG A 53 -2.54 -25.03 13.91
C ARG A 53 -3.88 -24.35 13.59
N SER A 54 -4.18 -24.10 12.32
CA SER A 54 -5.42 -23.46 11.88
C SER A 54 -6.65 -24.35 12.04
N LEU A 55 -6.48 -25.67 12.17
CA LEU A 55 -7.59 -26.60 12.50
C LEU A 55 -8.03 -26.51 13.97
N THR A 56 -7.14 -26.09 14.87
CA THR A 56 -7.41 -26.01 16.30
C THR A 56 -7.69 -24.58 16.81
N LYS A 57 -7.48 -23.57 15.97
CA LYS A 57 -7.77 -22.15 16.24
C LYS A 57 -8.59 -21.59 15.11
N ASP A 58 -9.47 -20.64 15.41
CA ASP A 58 -10.34 -19.97 14.42
C ASP A 58 -9.57 -19.05 13.45
N HIS A 59 -8.28 -18.78 13.70
CA HIS A 59 -7.43 -17.87 12.91
C HIS A 59 -6.09 -18.50 12.54
N SER A 60 -5.61 -18.21 11.32
CA SER A 60 -4.36 -18.74 10.77
C SER A 60 -3.09 -17.99 11.18
N HIS A 61 -3.19 -16.88 11.90
CA HIS A 61 -2.11 -15.90 12.10
C HIS A 61 -1.55 -15.32 10.80
N ILE A 62 -2.38 -15.22 9.77
CA ILE A 62 -2.03 -14.57 8.49
C ILE A 62 -2.84 -13.27 8.36
N ILE A 63 -2.16 -12.17 8.08
CA ILE A 63 -2.78 -10.88 7.70
C ILE A 63 -2.64 -10.75 6.19
N GLY A 64 -3.75 -10.40 5.53
CA GLY A 64 -3.77 -10.18 4.09
C GLY A 64 -3.59 -8.70 3.76
N VAL A 65 -2.62 -8.35 2.90
CA VAL A 65 -2.57 -7.07 2.18
C VAL A 65 -3.17 -7.32 0.81
N ILE A 66 -4.34 -6.75 0.58
CA ILE A 66 -5.15 -7.03 -0.60
C ILE A 66 -5.36 -5.75 -1.40
N THR A 67 -5.00 -5.80 -2.67
CA THR A 67 -5.29 -4.73 -3.63
C THR A 67 -6.49 -5.14 -4.48
N HIS A 68 -7.54 -4.32 -4.49
CA HIS A 68 -8.65 -4.51 -5.43
C HIS A 68 -8.24 -3.96 -6.79
N LEU A 69 -8.13 -4.86 -7.77
CA LEU A 69 -7.90 -4.51 -9.16
C LEU A 69 -9.23 -4.07 -9.80
N THR A 70 -9.18 -2.96 -10.51
CA THR A 70 -10.31 -2.48 -11.31
C THR A 70 -9.88 -2.46 -12.78
N PRO A 71 -10.82 -2.42 -13.74
CA PRO A 71 -10.48 -2.28 -15.16
C PRO A 71 -9.58 -1.07 -15.47
N GLN A 72 -9.58 -0.07 -14.58
CA GLN A 72 -8.77 1.13 -14.67
C GLN A 72 -7.44 1.04 -13.89
N ASN A 73 -7.19 -0.06 -13.17
CA ASN A 73 -5.99 -0.29 -12.38
C ASN A 73 -5.61 -1.77 -12.43
N THR A 74 -5.03 -2.18 -13.54
CA THR A 74 -4.58 -3.56 -13.79
C THR A 74 -3.07 -3.74 -13.62
N GLY A 75 -2.36 -2.66 -13.27
CA GLY A 75 -0.90 -2.63 -13.17
C GLY A 75 -0.34 -3.51 -12.06
N SER A 76 0.94 -3.89 -12.19
CA SER A 76 1.66 -4.64 -11.14
C SER A 76 1.88 -3.76 -9.91
N THR A 77 1.20 -4.08 -8.84
CA THR A 77 1.27 -3.37 -7.55
C THR A 77 2.69 -3.37 -6.95
N MET A 78 3.47 -4.42 -7.18
CA MET A 78 4.79 -4.58 -6.52
C MET A 78 5.94 -3.85 -7.21
N SER A 79 5.73 -3.32 -8.41
CA SER A 79 6.73 -2.51 -9.11
C SER A 79 6.73 -1.04 -8.67
N ASP A 80 5.71 -0.61 -7.93
CA ASP A 80 5.64 0.74 -7.39
C ASP A 80 6.50 0.84 -6.10
N PRO A 81 7.52 1.73 -6.08
CA PRO A 81 8.37 1.91 -4.91
C PRO A 81 7.62 2.33 -3.64
N PHE A 82 6.53 3.08 -3.76
CA PHE A 82 5.67 3.41 -2.64
C PHE A 82 5.11 2.14 -1.99
N LEU A 83 4.54 1.24 -2.80
CA LEU A 83 3.96 0.01 -2.30
C LEU A 83 4.99 -0.94 -1.71
N SER A 84 6.23 -0.95 -2.23
CA SER A 84 7.29 -1.79 -1.65
C SER A 84 7.64 -1.36 -0.23
N VAL A 85 7.78 -0.06 0.05
CA VAL A 85 8.04 0.47 1.41
C VAL A 85 6.86 0.23 2.33
N PHE A 86 5.64 0.46 1.83
CA PHE A 86 4.40 0.22 2.58
C PHE A 86 4.26 -1.25 3.01
N VAL A 87 4.45 -2.20 2.06
CA VAL A 87 4.36 -3.64 2.35
C VAL A 87 5.49 -4.11 3.27
N ASP A 88 6.72 -3.60 3.11
CA ASP A 88 7.86 -3.89 3.98
C ASP A 88 7.56 -3.50 5.44
N SER A 89 7.00 -2.31 5.66
CA SER A 89 6.64 -1.86 7.00
C SER A 89 5.56 -2.73 7.67
N ILE A 90 4.58 -3.20 6.88
CA ILE A 90 3.56 -4.15 7.34
C ILE A 90 4.21 -5.50 7.67
N GLU A 91 5.08 -6.02 6.79
CA GLU A 91 5.78 -7.29 7.02
C GLU A 91 6.57 -7.24 8.33
N LYS A 92 7.39 -6.23 8.50
CA LYS A 92 8.19 -6.02 9.70
C LYS A 92 7.32 -6.00 10.95
N ARG A 93 6.25 -5.21 10.94
CA ARG A 93 5.36 -5.07 12.09
C ARG A 93 4.56 -6.34 12.38
N THR A 94 4.07 -7.05 11.37
CA THR A 94 3.35 -8.32 11.53
C THR A 94 4.27 -9.43 12.05
N ARG A 95 5.51 -9.50 11.56
CA ARG A 95 6.52 -10.46 11.97
C ARG A 95 6.92 -10.28 13.46
N GLU A 96 7.08 -9.04 13.92
CA GLU A 96 7.32 -8.74 15.35
C GLU A 96 6.24 -9.33 16.26
N GLU A 97 5.00 -9.40 15.79
CA GLU A 97 3.84 -9.90 16.52
C GLU A 97 3.51 -11.39 16.26
N GLY A 98 4.38 -12.07 15.49
CA GLY A 98 4.24 -13.50 15.19
C GLY A 98 3.16 -13.82 14.18
N TYR A 99 2.78 -12.85 13.34
CA TYR A 99 1.89 -13.05 12.19
C TYR A 99 2.69 -13.23 10.91
N TYR A 100 2.05 -13.85 9.92
CA TYR A 100 2.55 -13.96 8.55
C TYR A 100 1.80 -12.97 7.66
N LEU A 101 2.47 -12.52 6.62
CA LEU A 101 1.89 -11.63 5.63
C LEU A 101 1.55 -12.40 4.35
N MET A 102 0.35 -12.18 3.82
CA MET A 102 -0.05 -12.59 2.49
C MET A 102 -0.34 -11.35 1.65
N VAL A 103 0.32 -11.20 0.52
CA VAL A 103 0.08 -10.10 -0.43
C VAL A 103 -0.61 -10.67 -1.66
N ARG A 104 -1.78 -10.12 -2.01
CA ARG A 104 -2.57 -10.60 -3.14
C ARG A 104 -3.37 -9.46 -3.78
N SER A 105 -3.50 -9.50 -5.11
CA SER A 105 -4.48 -8.70 -5.84
C SER A 105 -5.72 -9.53 -6.12
N VAL A 106 -6.89 -8.93 -6.07
CA VAL A 106 -8.19 -9.58 -6.34
C VAL A 106 -9.01 -8.70 -7.30
N GLU A 107 -9.79 -9.34 -8.17
CA GLU A 107 -10.60 -8.64 -9.17
C GLU A 107 -12.04 -8.43 -8.69
N ASP A 108 -12.56 -9.35 -7.87
CA ASP A 108 -13.93 -9.31 -7.40
C ASP A 108 -14.10 -9.77 -5.95
N ALA A 109 -15.30 -9.53 -5.41
CA ALA A 109 -15.66 -9.88 -4.05
C ALA A 109 -15.72 -11.40 -3.79
N GLY A 110 -16.00 -12.18 -4.82
CA GLY A 110 -16.02 -13.65 -4.73
C GLY A 110 -14.63 -14.20 -4.52
N GLU A 111 -13.63 -13.69 -5.25
CA GLU A 111 -12.23 -14.04 -5.06
C GLU A 111 -11.75 -13.64 -3.65
N LEU A 112 -12.08 -12.43 -3.19
CA LEU A 112 -11.76 -11.98 -1.83
C LEU A 112 -12.38 -12.90 -0.77
N TYR A 113 -13.64 -13.29 -0.94
CA TYR A 113 -14.32 -14.21 -0.03
C TYR A 113 -13.62 -15.56 0.03
N VAL A 114 -13.37 -16.18 -1.14
CA VAL A 114 -12.70 -17.49 -1.23
C VAL A 114 -11.31 -17.43 -0.60
N LEU A 115 -10.52 -16.40 -0.92
CA LEU A 115 -9.19 -16.18 -0.35
C LEU A 115 -9.25 -16.10 1.18
N THR A 116 -10.12 -15.24 1.70
CA THR A 116 -10.26 -15.00 3.15
C THR A 116 -10.65 -16.28 3.89
N ARG A 117 -11.59 -17.05 3.36
CA ARG A 117 -12.09 -18.27 3.99
C ARG A 117 -11.12 -19.45 3.85
N SER A 118 -10.54 -19.66 2.67
CA SER A 118 -9.63 -20.78 2.41
C SER A 118 -8.35 -20.68 3.25
N TRP A 119 -7.81 -19.47 3.41
CA TRP A 119 -6.61 -19.24 4.21
C TRP A 119 -6.91 -18.86 5.65
N LYS A 120 -8.19 -18.73 6.04
CA LYS A 120 -8.64 -18.27 7.38
C LYS A 120 -7.91 -17.00 7.81
N LEU A 121 -7.84 -16.01 6.93
CA LEU A 121 -7.12 -14.77 7.19
C LEU A 121 -7.61 -14.14 8.50
N SER A 122 -6.67 -13.72 9.35
CA SER A 122 -6.97 -13.12 10.65
C SER A 122 -7.47 -11.69 10.52
N GLY A 123 -6.97 -10.96 9.53
CA GLY A 123 -7.35 -9.58 9.24
C GLY A 123 -6.89 -9.17 7.85
N LEU A 124 -7.41 -8.04 7.35
CA LEU A 124 -7.15 -7.54 6.01
C LEU A 124 -6.71 -6.06 6.06
N ILE A 125 -5.70 -5.73 5.29
CA ILE A 125 -5.33 -4.35 4.94
C ILE A 125 -5.66 -4.19 3.45
N LEU A 126 -6.58 -3.30 3.12
CA LEU A 126 -7.19 -3.22 1.80
C LEU A 126 -6.86 -1.89 1.12
N THR A 127 -6.42 -1.94 -0.12
CA THR A 127 -6.16 -0.77 -0.97
C THR A 127 -7.05 -0.79 -2.21
N GLY A 128 -7.34 0.38 -2.77
CA GLY A 128 -8.11 0.50 -4.01
C GLY A 128 -9.62 0.33 -3.84
N LEU A 129 -10.15 0.51 -2.64
CA LEU A 129 -11.59 0.40 -2.38
C LEU A 129 -12.31 1.72 -2.61
N PHE A 130 -13.51 1.57 -3.18
CA PHE A 130 -14.46 2.66 -3.44
C PHE A 130 -15.82 2.32 -2.83
N GLN A 131 -16.71 3.28 -2.76
CA GLN A 131 -18.09 3.07 -2.29
C GLN A 131 -18.88 2.33 -3.38
N ASP A 132 -18.75 1.01 -3.42
CA ASP A 132 -19.34 0.13 -4.44
C ASP A 132 -19.69 -1.26 -3.86
N ASP A 133 -20.18 -2.17 -4.70
CA ASP A 133 -20.60 -3.50 -4.30
C ASP A 133 -19.46 -4.34 -3.71
N PHE A 134 -18.21 -4.08 -4.10
CA PHE A 134 -17.04 -4.75 -3.52
C PHE A 134 -16.87 -4.36 -2.05
N PHE A 135 -17.04 -3.07 -1.72
CA PHE A 135 -16.98 -2.61 -0.34
C PHE A 135 -18.12 -3.22 0.50
N GLU A 136 -19.36 -3.23 -0.03
CA GLU A 136 -20.51 -3.84 0.66
C GLU A 136 -20.31 -5.33 0.93
N ALA A 137 -19.66 -6.05 0.00
CA ALA A 137 -19.30 -7.44 0.19
C ALA A 137 -18.18 -7.60 1.25
N THR A 138 -17.22 -6.68 1.28
CA THR A 138 -16.13 -6.68 2.27
C THR A 138 -16.66 -6.56 3.70
N LEU A 139 -17.66 -5.71 3.95
CA LEU A 139 -18.31 -5.58 5.25
C LEU A 139 -18.90 -6.91 5.76
N LYS A 140 -19.31 -7.79 4.86
CA LYS A 140 -19.94 -9.09 5.19
C LYS A 140 -18.94 -10.23 5.44
N LEU A 141 -17.63 -10.00 5.27
CA LEU A 141 -16.61 -11.04 5.46
C LEU A 141 -16.50 -11.52 6.91
N GLY A 142 -16.82 -10.67 7.88
CA GLY A 142 -16.75 -10.99 9.30
C GLY A 142 -15.31 -11.14 9.84
N VAL A 143 -14.32 -10.54 9.16
CA VAL A 143 -12.94 -10.43 9.63
C VAL A 143 -12.58 -8.97 9.80
N PRO A 144 -11.70 -8.62 10.76
CA PRO A 144 -11.18 -7.26 10.90
C PRO A 144 -10.52 -6.76 9.63
N PHE A 145 -10.77 -5.50 9.27
CA PHE A 145 -10.06 -4.88 8.15
C PHE A 145 -9.77 -3.39 8.39
N VAL A 146 -8.77 -2.89 7.67
CA VAL A 146 -8.38 -1.48 7.62
C VAL A 146 -8.25 -1.07 6.16
N LEU A 147 -8.80 0.10 5.81
CA LEU A 147 -8.68 0.67 4.47
C LEU A 147 -7.50 1.63 4.38
N ILE A 148 -6.81 1.59 3.25
CA ILE A 148 -5.69 2.47 2.92
C ILE A 148 -6.08 3.38 1.77
N ASP A 149 -5.88 4.68 1.96
CA ASP A 149 -6.10 5.71 0.93
C ASP A 149 -7.48 5.56 0.26
N SER A 150 -8.51 5.34 1.08
CA SER A 150 -9.89 5.17 0.65
C SER A 150 -10.76 6.27 1.23
N TYR A 151 -11.63 6.82 0.40
CA TYR A 151 -12.60 7.89 0.76
C TYR A 151 -14.01 7.33 0.96
N VAL A 152 -14.10 6.05 1.32
CA VAL A 152 -15.35 5.40 1.67
C VAL A 152 -15.84 5.90 3.04
N GLU A 153 -17.13 6.18 3.15
CA GLU A 153 -17.76 6.59 4.41
C GLU A 153 -18.55 5.45 5.04
N HIS A 154 -18.18 5.08 6.26
CA HIS A 154 -18.92 4.11 7.07
C HIS A 154 -18.58 4.34 8.56
N PRO A 155 -19.54 4.30 9.50
CA PRO A 155 -19.33 4.68 10.90
C PRO A 155 -18.26 3.83 11.62
N ASP A 156 -18.20 2.53 11.34
CA ASP A 156 -17.28 1.59 12.00
C ASP A 156 -15.96 1.37 11.25
N LEU A 157 -15.69 2.22 10.26
CA LEU A 157 -14.52 2.07 9.41
C LEU A 157 -13.23 2.46 10.13
N ARG A 158 -12.20 1.65 9.93
CA ARG A 158 -10.82 2.01 10.26
C ARG A 158 -10.03 2.26 8.98
N SER A 159 -9.34 3.38 8.95
CA SER A 159 -8.58 3.76 7.75
C SER A 159 -7.34 4.57 8.08
N VAL A 160 -6.33 4.41 7.25
CA VAL A 160 -5.17 5.30 7.18
C VAL A 160 -5.15 5.93 5.80
N GLY A 161 -5.37 7.23 5.74
CA GLY A 161 -5.40 8.03 4.53
C GLY A 161 -4.29 9.08 4.50
N LEU A 162 -4.40 9.97 3.54
CA LEU A 162 -3.43 11.03 3.28
C LEU A 162 -4.15 12.35 3.00
N GLU A 163 -3.50 13.48 3.24
CA GLU A 163 -3.94 14.80 2.78
C GLU A 163 -3.77 14.95 1.25
N ASP A 164 -4.40 14.06 0.45
CA ASP A 164 -4.17 14.00 -1.01
C ASP A 164 -4.52 15.30 -1.74
N GLU A 165 -5.62 15.95 -1.37
CA GLU A 165 -5.99 17.24 -1.94
C GLU A 165 -4.93 18.32 -1.67
N LYS A 166 -4.44 18.36 -0.43
CA LYS A 166 -3.35 19.28 -0.06
C LYS A 166 -2.06 18.96 -0.82
N GLY A 167 -1.75 17.68 -1.03
CA GLY A 167 -0.59 17.25 -1.81
C GLY A 167 -0.66 17.74 -3.26
N GLY A 168 -1.78 17.51 -3.93
CA GLY A 168 -2.02 18.03 -5.28
C GLY A 168 -1.96 19.56 -5.36
N TYR A 169 -2.52 20.24 -4.36
CA TYR A 169 -2.44 21.69 -4.24
C TYR A 169 -0.99 22.17 -4.09
N LEU A 170 -0.20 21.60 -3.19
CA LEU A 170 1.18 22.00 -2.95
C LEU A 170 2.05 21.80 -4.20
N ALA A 171 1.88 20.70 -4.93
CA ALA A 171 2.63 20.41 -6.15
C ALA A 171 2.37 21.46 -7.24
N ALA A 172 1.10 21.77 -7.48
CA ALA A 172 0.72 22.78 -8.49
C ALA A 172 1.10 24.20 -8.06
N ARG A 173 0.82 24.55 -6.80
CA ARG A 173 1.16 25.87 -6.24
C ARG A 173 2.65 26.15 -6.36
N TYR A 174 3.52 25.19 -6.07
CA TYR A 174 4.95 25.33 -6.17
C TYR A 174 5.44 25.74 -7.57
N LEU A 175 4.84 25.17 -8.62
CA LEU A 175 5.09 25.59 -10.01
C LEU A 175 4.55 26.98 -10.30
N LEU A 176 3.33 27.27 -9.83
CA LEU A 176 2.67 28.57 -10.05
C LEU A 176 3.41 29.72 -9.37
N GLU A 177 3.93 29.53 -8.15
CA GLU A 177 4.78 30.51 -7.43
C GLU A 177 6.08 30.82 -8.17
N ARG A 178 6.58 29.87 -9.00
CA ARG A 178 7.77 30.02 -9.84
C ARG A 178 7.50 30.56 -11.24
N GLY A 179 6.29 31.08 -11.47
CA GLY A 179 5.93 31.77 -12.71
C GLY A 179 5.26 30.85 -13.74
N HIS A 180 5.27 29.53 -13.58
CA HIS A 180 4.58 28.65 -14.52
C HIS A 180 3.08 28.94 -14.53
N ARG A 181 2.48 29.07 -15.72
CA ARG A 181 1.04 29.29 -15.92
C ARG A 181 0.42 28.23 -16.82
N ARG A 182 1.24 27.47 -17.51
CA ARG A 182 0.85 26.38 -18.44
C ARG A 182 1.42 25.08 -17.88
N ILE A 183 0.71 24.54 -16.89
CA ILE A 183 1.12 23.33 -16.20
C ILE A 183 0.20 22.17 -16.57
N ALA A 184 0.76 20.94 -16.59
CA ALA A 184 0.04 19.72 -16.86
C ALA A 184 -0.12 18.89 -15.57
N PHE A 185 -1.16 18.06 -15.52
CA PHE A 185 -1.38 17.05 -14.51
C PHE A 185 -1.25 15.65 -15.15
N ALA A 186 -0.32 14.83 -14.67
CA ALA A 186 -0.07 13.48 -15.17
C ALA A 186 -0.41 12.44 -14.09
N SER A 187 -1.28 11.49 -14.40
CA SER A 187 -1.81 10.54 -13.43
C SER A 187 -2.32 9.25 -14.08
N PRO A 188 -2.64 8.19 -13.31
CA PRO A 188 -3.49 7.12 -13.82
C PRO A 188 -4.92 7.59 -14.05
N SER A 189 -5.78 6.69 -14.51
CA SER A 189 -7.21 6.97 -14.69
C SER A 189 -7.84 7.56 -13.43
N ILE A 190 -8.57 8.64 -13.60
CA ILE A 190 -9.17 9.41 -12.50
C ILE A 190 -10.56 8.83 -12.19
N ARG A 191 -10.68 8.17 -11.06
CA ARG A 191 -11.96 7.67 -10.56
C ARG A 191 -12.53 8.66 -9.53
N PRO A 192 -13.77 9.15 -9.70
CA PRO A 192 -14.38 10.06 -8.73
C PRO A 192 -14.37 9.52 -7.30
N GLY A 193 -14.05 10.37 -6.33
CA GLY A 193 -13.93 9.99 -4.93
C GLY A 193 -12.71 9.15 -4.59
N GLY A 194 -11.73 9.04 -5.47
CA GLY A 194 -10.46 8.35 -5.21
C GLY A 194 -9.29 9.31 -4.97
N VAL A 195 -8.14 8.76 -4.62
CA VAL A 195 -6.87 9.47 -4.36
C VAL A 195 -6.53 10.47 -5.46
N ILE A 196 -6.57 10.02 -6.71
CA ILE A 196 -6.21 10.86 -7.87
C ILE A 196 -7.21 11.99 -8.09
N ASP A 197 -8.50 11.76 -7.84
CA ASP A 197 -9.51 12.82 -7.88
C ASP A 197 -9.24 13.89 -6.80
N MET A 198 -8.85 13.48 -5.60
CA MET A 198 -8.47 14.43 -4.55
C MET A 198 -7.24 15.24 -4.94
N ARG A 199 -6.18 14.60 -5.47
CA ARG A 199 -4.98 15.30 -5.96
C ARG A 199 -5.32 16.28 -7.09
N LEU A 200 -6.19 15.88 -8.03
CA LEU A 200 -6.66 16.76 -9.10
C LEU A 200 -7.50 17.95 -8.56
N ARG A 201 -8.31 17.73 -7.52
CA ARG A 201 -9.04 18.85 -6.86
C ARG A 201 -8.06 19.85 -6.26
N GLY A 202 -7.03 19.38 -5.58
CA GLY A 202 -5.96 20.25 -5.06
C GLY A 202 -5.23 21.02 -6.17
N TYR A 203 -4.90 20.34 -7.27
CA TYR A 203 -4.32 20.98 -8.45
C TYR A 203 -5.24 22.08 -9.01
N ARG A 204 -6.52 21.81 -9.18
CA ARG A 204 -7.49 22.81 -9.67
C ARG A 204 -7.63 24.01 -8.72
N ARG A 205 -7.67 23.77 -7.42
CA ARG A 205 -7.71 24.83 -6.41
C ARG A 205 -6.50 25.75 -6.50
N ALA A 206 -5.31 25.20 -6.72
CA ALA A 206 -4.10 26.00 -6.92
C ALA A 206 -4.19 26.86 -8.19
N LEU A 207 -4.66 26.31 -9.30
CA LEU A 207 -4.89 27.08 -10.53
C LEU A 207 -5.84 28.23 -10.30
N GLU A 208 -6.98 27.99 -9.65
CA GLU A 208 -7.99 29.00 -9.34
C GLU A 208 -7.41 30.14 -8.49
N GLU A 209 -6.65 29.82 -7.43
CA GLU A 209 -6.01 30.80 -6.56
C GLU A 209 -5.05 31.74 -7.34
N PHE A 210 -4.38 31.21 -8.35
CA PHE A 210 -3.46 31.98 -9.21
C PHE A 210 -4.11 32.57 -10.45
N GLY A 211 -5.44 32.50 -10.58
CA GLY A 211 -6.18 33.02 -11.72
C GLY A 211 -5.89 32.32 -13.06
N VAL A 212 -5.43 31.08 -13.02
CA VAL A 212 -5.13 30.24 -14.20
C VAL A 212 -6.35 29.36 -14.50
N PRO A 213 -6.97 29.46 -15.68
CA PRO A 213 -8.07 28.58 -16.05
C PRO A 213 -7.65 27.12 -16.09
N PHE A 214 -8.50 26.24 -15.56
CA PHE A 214 -8.31 24.80 -15.71
C PHE A 214 -8.56 24.40 -17.17
N ASP A 215 -7.62 23.66 -17.71
CA ASP A 215 -7.65 23.16 -19.09
C ASP A 215 -7.63 21.62 -19.05
N PRO A 216 -8.73 20.93 -19.43
CA PRO A 216 -8.76 19.47 -19.43
C PRO A 216 -7.76 18.83 -20.44
N ASP A 217 -7.36 19.55 -21.49
CA ASP A 217 -6.37 19.05 -22.46
C ASP A 217 -4.95 19.01 -21.89
N ARG A 218 -4.76 19.48 -20.67
CA ARG A 218 -3.50 19.36 -19.89
C ARG A 218 -3.55 18.29 -18.82
N VAL A 219 -4.61 17.49 -18.79
CA VAL A 219 -4.71 16.30 -17.92
C VAL A 219 -4.37 15.06 -18.77
N PHE A 220 -3.28 14.40 -18.43
CA PHE A 220 -2.78 13.23 -19.13
C PHE A 220 -2.95 11.99 -18.25
N THR A 221 -3.65 10.98 -18.78
CA THR A 221 -3.86 9.71 -18.05
C THR A 221 -3.01 8.60 -18.64
N GLN A 222 -2.14 8.01 -17.82
CA GLN A 222 -1.21 6.95 -18.16
C GLN A 222 -1.11 5.98 -17.00
N GLU A 223 -0.77 4.72 -17.22
CA GLU A 223 -0.41 3.78 -16.16
C GLU A 223 0.79 4.29 -15.35
N ILE A 224 0.85 3.97 -14.05
CA ILE A 224 1.96 4.36 -13.16
C ILE A 224 3.15 3.42 -13.39
N THR A 225 3.82 3.59 -14.52
CA THR A 225 5.04 2.85 -14.87
C THR A 225 6.08 3.78 -15.49
N VAL A 226 7.35 3.35 -15.47
CA VAL A 226 8.44 4.08 -16.14
C VAL A 226 8.19 4.18 -17.65
N GLU A 227 7.72 3.10 -18.27
CA GLU A 227 7.48 3.01 -19.71
C GLU A 227 6.40 3.98 -20.16
N GLU A 228 5.28 4.03 -19.45
CA GLU A 228 4.21 4.97 -19.78
C GLU A 228 4.61 6.41 -19.47
N GLY A 229 5.39 6.62 -18.40
CA GLY A 229 6.04 7.90 -18.13
C GLY A 229 6.93 8.35 -19.28
N LYS A 230 7.77 7.47 -19.85
CA LYS A 230 8.61 7.78 -21.02
C LYS A 230 7.78 8.16 -22.25
N LYS A 231 6.74 7.37 -22.55
CA LYS A 231 5.83 7.70 -23.67
C LYS A 231 5.20 9.08 -23.50
N LEU A 232 4.77 9.41 -22.28
CA LEU A 232 4.24 10.72 -21.95
C LEU A 232 5.32 11.81 -22.07
N GLY A 233 6.54 11.53 -21.64
CA GLY A 233 7.70 12.42 -21.84
C GLY A 233 7.95 12.75 -23.31
N HIS A 234 7.92 11.75 -24.20
CA HIS A 234 8.03 11.94 -25.66
C HIS A 234 6.87 12.78 -26.22
N LEU A 235 5.64 12.60 -25.71
CA LEU A 235 4.51 13.43 -26.12
C LEU A 235 4.70 14.87 -25.64
N LEU A 236 5.06 15.05 -24.36
CA LEU A 236 5.23 16.37 -23.75
C LEU A 236 6.44 17.13 -24.30
N SER A 237 7.45 16.46 -24.88
CA SER A 237 8.58 17.12 -25.55
C SER A 237 8.14 18.00 -26.71
N ARG A 238 7.01 17.66 -27.37
CA ARG A 238 6.42 18.39 -28.49
C ARG A 238 5.39 19.45 -28.07
N ARG A 239 5.04 19.52 -26.79
CA ARG A 239 4.07 20.46 -26.25
C ARG A 239 4.79 21.71 -25.70
N GLU A 240 5.18 22.62 -26.59
CA GLU A 240 5.86 23.89 -26.25
C GLU A 240 5.02 24.79 -25.34
N ASP A 241 3.69 24.62 -25.39
CA ASP A 241 2.76 25.35 -24.54
C ASP A 241 2.82 24.90 -23.05
N ILE A 242 3.36 23.73 -22.73
CA ILE A 242 3.46 23.21 -21.35
C ILE A 242 4.88 23.49 -20.82
N THR A 243 4.97 24.20 -19.69
CA THR A 243 6.25 24.54 -19.04
C THR A 243 6.49 23.84 -17.72
N GLY A 244 5.42 23.36 -17.06
CA GLY A 244 5.49 22.65 -15.80
C GLY A 244 4.61 21.40 -15.81
N ILE A 245 4.95 20.40 -15.02
CA ILE A 245 4.24 19.12 -14.93
C ILE A 245 4.13 18.73 -13.47
N THR A 246 2.92 18.40 -13.01
CA THR A 246 2.70 17.68 -11.75
C THR A 246 2.40 16.23 -12.07
N ALA A 247 3.21 15.30 -11.58
CA ALA A 247 2.98 13.87 -11.72
C ALA A 247 2.47 13.29 -10.40
N SER A 248 1.47 12.44 -10.48
CA SER A 248 0.80 11.86 -9.31
C SER A 248 1.60 10.76 -8.60
N ALA A 249 2.78 10.40 -9.11
CA ALA A 249 3.71 9.45 -8.51
C ALA A 249 5.14 9.73 -9.01
N ASP A 250 6.15 9.49 -8.17
CA ASP A 250 7.56 9.69 -8.51
C ASP A 250 8.04 8.78 -9.65
N ILE A 251 7.53 7.55 -9.70
CA ILE A 251 7.87 6.61 -10.77
C ILE A 251 7.38 7.12 -12.16
N LEU A 252 6.20 7.72 -12.21
CA LEU A 252 5.69 8.35 -13.41
C LEU A 252 6.51 9.59 -13.77
N ALA A 253 6.85 10.43 -12.78
CA ALA A 253 7.69 11.61 -12.94
C ALA A 253 9.08 11.25 -13.48
N ALA A 254 9.73 10.23 -12.92
CA ALA A 254 11.03 9.73 -13.39
C ALA A 254 10.96 9.23 -14.83
N GLY A 255 9.90 8.50 -15.16
CA GLY A 255 9.63 8.09 -16.54
C GLY A 255 9.49 9.29 -17.50
N ILE A 256 8.71 10.31 -17.13
CA ILE A 256 8.54 11.55 -17.92
C ILE A 256 9.89 12.24 -18.11
N MET A 257 10.70 12.38 -17.04
CA MET A 257 12.04 12.99 -17.13
C MET A 257 12.93 12.22 -18.11
N ALA A 258 12.93 10.89 -18.06
CA ALA A 258 13.70 10.07 -18.98
C ALA A 258 13.24 10.27 -20.44
N GLY A 259 11.93 10.23 -20.71
CA GLY A 259 11.37 10.43 -22.05
C GLY A 259 11.63 11.83 -22.61
N LEU A 260 11.57 12.87 -21.78
CA LEU A 260 11.97 14.24 -22.17
C LEU A 260 13.46 14.28 -22.55
N GLY A 261 14.32 13.68 -21.72
CA GLY A 261 15.77 13.62 -21.97
C GLY A 261 16.11 12.88 -23.28
N GLU A 262 15.43 11.79 -23.61
CA GLU A 262 15.57 11.05 -24.88
C GLU A 262 15.23 11.92 -26.08
N CYS A 263 14.40 12.96 -25.91
CA CYS A 263 14.06 13.96 -26.93
C CYS A 263 14.93 15.25 -26.91
N GLY A 264 15.95 15.30 -26.05
CA GLY A 264 16.80 16.47 -25.87
C GLY A 264 16.16 17.63 -25.08
N VAL A 265 15.05 17.40 -24.43
CA VAL A 265 14.35 18.38 -23.58
C VAL A 265 14.86 18.27 -22.14
N SER A 266 15.43 19.35 -21.64
CA SER A 266 16.07 19.37 -20.32
C SER A 266 15.08 19.66 -19.17
N VAL A 267 15.30 18.99 -18.04
CA VAL A 267 14.63 19.29 -16.78
C VAL A 267 15.71 19.84 -15.82
N PRO A 268 15.53 21.02 -15.21
CA PRO A 268 14.39 21.94 -15.30
C PRO A 268 14.50 22.97 -16.44
N GLY A 269 15.53 22.87 -17.29
CA GLY A 269 15.90 23.90 -18.28
C GLY A 269 14.75 24.29 -19.22
N ASP A 270 14.06 23.32 -19.80
CA ASP A 270 12.94 23.53 -20.71
C ASP A 270 11.59 23.27 -20.02
N LYS A 271 11.52 22.25 -19.16
CA LYS A 271 10.31 21.89 -18.42
C LYS A 271 10.62 21.60 -16.96
N SER A 272 9.74 22.06 -16.06
CA SER A 272 9.80 21.79 -14.63
C SER A 272 8.88 20.63 -14.26
N ILE A 273 9.27 19.78 -13.31
CA ILE A 273 8.48 18.62 -12.88
C ILE A 273 8.41 18.55 -11.35
N VAL A 274 7.21 18.30 -10.82
CA VAL A 274 6.97 17.94 -9.41
C VAL A 274 6.34 16.56 -9.37
N GLY A 275 6.90 15.66 -8.55
CA GLY A 275 6.43 14.31 -8.31
C GLY A 275 5.52 14.20 -7.08
N PHE A 276 5.28 12.95 -6.67
CA PHE A 276 4.54 12.59 -5.46
C PHE A 276 5.11 11.28 -4.90
N ASP A 277 5.25 11.13 -3.59
CA ASP A 277 5.66 10.03 -2.73
C ASP A 277 6.95 10.31 -1.95
N ASP A 278 7.94 10.99 -2.55
CA ASP A 278 9.30 11.17 -2.00
C ASP A 278 10.03 9.84 -1.76
N ASN A 279 9.88 8.92 -2.68
CA ASN A 279 10.58 7.64 -2.64
C ASN A 279 12.04 7.78 -3.17
N TYR A 280 12.81 6.68 -3.15
CA TYR A 280 14.24 6.72 -3.54
C TYR A 280 14.46 7.18 -4.99
N LEU A 281 13.49 7.03 -5.90
CA LEU A 281 13.62 7.53 -7.27
C LEU A 281 13.76 9.05 -7.32
N ALA A 282 13.07 9.77 -6.43
CA ALA A 282 13.18 11.22 -6.36
C ALA A 282 14.60 11.71 -6.06
N GLN A 283 15.41 10.88 -5.39
CA GLN A 283 16.80 11.18 -5.07
C GLN A 283 17.77 10.73 -6.17
N LEU A 284 17.41 9.70 -6.93
CA LEU A 284 18.26 9.10 -7.97
C LEU A 284 18.14 9.76 -9.33
N THR A 285 17.03 10.47 -9.60
CA THR A 285 16.90 11.26 -10.83
C THR A 285 17.95 12.39 -10.88
N ILE A 286 18.35 12.79 -12.11
CA ILE A 286 19.28 13.90 -12.34
C ILE A 286 18.61 14.89 -13.31
N PRO A 287 18.27 16.10 -12.81
CA PRO A 287 18.37 16.56 -11.41
C PRO A 287 17.45 15.79 -10.46
N GLY A 288 17.75 15.85 -9.14
CA GLY A 288 16.87 15.27 -8.12
C GLY A 288 15.45 15.84 -8.22
N LEU A 289 14.44 14.99 -8.09
CA LEU A 289 13.03 15.32 -8.28
C LEU A 289 12.46 16.05 -7.06
N THR A 290 11.96 17.26 -7.25
CA THR A 290 11.07 17.95 -6.31
C THR A 290 9.75 17.17 -6.23
N THR A 291 9.28 16.86 -5.03
CA THR A 291 8.14 15.94 -4.87
C THR A 291 7.33 16.24 -3.61
N ILE A 292 6.16 15.65 -3.50
CA ILE A 292 5.34 15.64 -2.29
C ILE A 292 5.68 14.41 -1.47
N HIS A 293 6.16 14.61 -0.26
CA HIS A 293 6.46 13.55 0.68
C HIS A 293 5.19 12.99 1.33
N GLN A 294 5.08 11.67 1.36
CA GLN A 294 4.18 10.89 2.20
C GLN A 294 4.95 9.81 2.97
N ASP A 295 4.54 9.56 4.20
CA ASP A 295 5.19 8.56 5.06
C ASP A 295 4.57 7.17 4.86
N ALA A 296 5.08 6.43 3.87
CA ALA A 296 4.62 5.08 3.55
C ALA A 296 4.93 4.07 4.68
N GLU A 297 6.04 4.24 5.38
CA GLU A 297 6.43 3.36 6.50
C GLU A 297 5.47 3.53 7.69
N LEU A 298 5.21 4.77 8.09
CA LEU A 298 4.25 5.08 9.15
C LEU A 298 2.84 4.59 8.78
N LYS A 299 2.43 4.78 7.51
CA LYS A 299 1.13 4.32 7.00
C LYS A 299 0.94 2.82 7.20
N GLY A 300 1.91 2.00 6.81
CA GLY A 300 1.83 0.55 6.97
C GLY A 300 1.90 0.10 8.43
N THR A 301 2.71 0.76 9.25
CA THR A 301 2.80 0.50 10.69
C THR A 301 1.46 0.77 11.38
N LEU A 302 0.85 1.92 11.15
CA LEU A 302 -0.45 2.29 11.72
C LEU A 302 -1.57 1.34 11.28
N ALA A 303 -1.62 1.00 10.00
CA ALA A 303 -2.61 0.05 9.48
C ALA A 303 -2.49 -1.32 10.18
N THR A 304 -1.26 -1.80 10.36
CA THR A 304 -0.99 -3.06 11.07
C THR A 304 -1.41 -2.98 12.53
N ASP A 305 -1.05 -1.90 13.23
CA ASP A 305 -1.44 -1.70 14.63
C ASP A 305 -2.96 -1.65 14.82
N MET A 306 -3.69 -1.02 13.89
CA MET A 306 -5.16 -1.03 13.90
C MET A 306 -5.73 -2.44 13.76
N ILE A 307 -5.18 -3.29 12.87
CA ILE A 307 -5.59 -4.69 12.75
C ILE A 307 -5.29 -5.46 14.03
N LEU A 308 -4.09 -5.30 14.59
CA LEU A 308 -3.67 -6.00 15.82
C LEU A 308 -4.54 -5.63 17.03
N ARG A 309 -4.91 -4.34 17.17
CA ARG A 309 -5.85 -3.90 18.23
C ARG A 309 -7.22 -4.54 18.04
N GLN A 310 -7.74 -4.61 16.81
CA GLN A 310 -9.01 -5.28 16.53
C GLN A 310 -8.96 -6.76 16.93
N LEU A 311 -7.90 -7.47 16.55
CA LEU A 311 -7.71 -8.88 16.88
C LEU A 311 -7.62 -9.13 18.40
N ARG A 312 -7.09 -8.16 19.14
CA ARG A 312 -6.98 -8.19 20.61
C ARG A 312 -8.20 -7.63 21.34
N GLN A 313 -9.21 -7.20 20.58
CA GLN A 313 -10.41 -6.52 21.12
C GLN A 313 -10.06 -5.29 21.99
N GLN A 314 -9.00 -4.59 21.60
CA GLN A 314 -8.56 -3.35 22.23
C GLN A 314 -9.27 -2.14 21.60
N PRO A 315 -9.50 -1.06 22.37
CA PRO A 315 -10.09 0.16 21.81
C PRO A 315 -9.16 0.77 20.77
N GLU A 316 -9.75 1.35 19.71
CA GLU A 316 -9.03 2.14 18.71
C GLU A 316 -9.22 3.64 19.05
N PRO A 317 -8.15 4.34 19.45
CA PRO A 317 -8.26 5.73 19.87
C PRO A 317 -8.57 6.66 18.69
N ASP A 318 -8.08 6.35 17.52
CA ASP A 318 -8.32 7.12 16.30
C ASP A 318 -8.57 6.15 15.12
N PRO A 319 -9.85 5.87 14.82
CA PRO A 319 -10.19 4.93 13.76
C PRO A 319 -9.93 5.46 12.34
N ARG A 320 -9.70 6.77 12.18
CA ARG A 320 -9.48 7.40 10.88
C ARG A 320 -8.30 8.35 10.93
N VAL A 321 -7.10 7.84 10.69
CA VAL A 321 -5.88 8.63 10.67
C VAL A 321 -5.67 9.20 9.27
N ILE A 322 -5.46 10.51 9.18
CA ILE A 322 -5.07 11.20 7.94
C ILE A 322 -3.63 11.70 8.13
N LEU A 323 -2.69 11.13 7.38
CA LEU A 323 -1.29 11.51 7.44
C LEU A 323 -1.04 12.83 6.70
N PRO A 324 -0.17 13.69 7.24
CA PRO A 324 0.18 14.94 6.59
C PRO A 324 1.10 14.72 5.39
N VAL A 325 1.05 15.68 4.47
CA VAL A 325 1.99 15.79 3.36
C VAL A 325 2.81 17.07 3.44
N ARG A 326 3.99 17.06 2.83
CA ARG A 326 4.84 18.24 2.68
C ARG A 326 5.58 18.23 1.34
N LEU A 327 5.89 19.39 0.82
CA LEU A 327 6.75 19.51 -0.35
C LEU A 327 8.23 19.28 0.07
N VAL A 328 8.96 18.58 -0.77
CA VAL A 328 10.42 18.40 -0.69
C VAL A 328 11.06 18.97 -1.93
N GLU A 329 11.74 20.10 -1.77
CA GLU A 329 12.42 20.80 -2.87
C GLU A 329 13.70 20.08 -3.27
N ARG A 330 13.91 19.92 -4.59
CA ARG A 330 15.15 19.46 -5.20
C ARG A 330 15.43 20.26 -6.48
N GLY A 331 16.06 19.66 -7.47
CA GLY A 331 16.55 20.34 -8.66
C GLY A 331 15.65 20.32 -9.90
N SER A 332 14.46 19.71 -9.88
CA SER A 332 13.63 19.49 -11.06
C SER A 332 12.72 20.66 -11.45
N VAL A 333 12.76 21.77 -10.71
CA VAL A 333 11.93 22.97 -10.96
C VAL A 333 12.79 24.21 -11.00
N ARG A 334 12.55 25.07 -11.99
CA ARG A 334 13.14 26.42 -12.10
C ARG A 334 12.08 27.51 -12.01
N SER A 335 12.47 28.74 -11.77
CA SER A 335 11.62 29.92 -11.97
C SER A 335 11.69 30.39 -13.43
N ILE A 336 10.57 30.92 -13.98
CA ILE A 336 10.46 31.47 -15.33
C ILE A 336 9.84 32.87 -15.33
#